data_fe22586c02df4b912ba57fd0277e3554
#
_entry.id   fe22586c02df4b912ba57fd0277e3554
#
_cell.length_a   1.000
_cell.length_b   1.000
_cell.length_c   1.000
_cell.angle_alpha   90.00
_cell.angle_beta   90.00
_cell.angle_gamma   90.00
#
_symmetry.space_group_name_H-M   'P 1'
#
loop_
_entity.id
_entity.type
_entity.pdbx_description
1 polymer ?
#
loop_
_entity_poly.entity_id
_entity_poly.type
_entity_poly.pdbx_seq_one_letter_code
_entity_poly.pdbx_strand_id
1 'polypeptide(L)'
;MRAILKLHAKGLNVFKPTLTLFICFLLSVLAGCSTIMPRLMPFDDLPMPSGAAPVGTQIMDLTDSTRDEWFTLDADDKRRVMVQVWYPAANTSGAPYPYIDHPQQRLTPLAKQMGLPAFLIQHISDVSTNAVLGASPALSSSKAPVIIFSHGLGGTRNQNTVQAEELASLGYIVVAVDHAYDAYLTIFDDGSLADYRSKAQDGLTVEEFWAFRTPQLATRTADIHFLLDVMTARQARGESPWANMDLNRIGIFGHSYGGATSIMAASTDSRIKATIALDGWMLPIPDDTIDAGLDTPFLYIGRGSWEDPINYQKLDSLLDHSQRNATKILWEGTKHMDFSDAPQLSSASAALGLSGKLSRDELRQRLNHEIVTFFNTHVRDSSHDQRKNNP
;
A
#
# COMPACT_ATOMS: atom_id res chain seq x y z
N MET A 1 -57.10 -3.55 65.00
CA MET A 1 -55.69 -3.45 64.74
C MET A 1 -55.17 -4.83 64.32
N ARG A 2 -55.13 -5.16 63.05
CA ARG A 2 -54.52 -6.30 62.33
C ARG A 2 -55.35 -6.55 61.04
N ALA A 3 -55.06 -5.78 60.02
CA ALA A 3 -55.49 -6.08 58.67
C ALA A 3 -54.86 -5.03 57.73
N ILE A 4 -53.56 -5.11 57.47
CA ILE A 4 -52.85 -4.50 56.29
C ILE A 4 -51.54 -5.24 56.25
N LEU A 5 -51.39 -6.27 55.38
CA LEU A 5 -50.14 -6.78 54.87
C LEU A 5 -50.42 -8.07 54.06
N LYS A 6 -51.03 -7.93 52.89
CA LYS A 6 -50.96 -8.97 51.83
C LYS A 6 -51.38 -8.36 50.51
N LEU A 7 -50.46 -7.58 49.92
CA LEU A 7 -50.54 -7.22 48.50
C LEU A 7 -49.20 -6.63 48.12
N HIS A 8 -48.25 -7.47 47.78
CA HIS A 8 -47.07 -7.12 46.93
C HIS A 8 -46.23 -8.37 46.69
N ALA A 9 -46.70 -9.25 45.84
CA ALA A 9 -45.86 -10.29 45.25
C ALA A 9 -46.53 -10.92 44.01
N LYS A 10 -46.93 -10.14 43.05
CA LYS A 10 -47.29 -10.64 41.70
C LYS A 10 -47.00 -9.57 40.68
N GLY A 11 -45.71 -9.43 40.30
CA GLY A 11 -45.37 -8.47 39.29
C GLY A 11 -43.91 -8.48 38.88
N LEU A 12 -43.28 -9.67 38.75
CA LEU A 12 -41.85 -9.70 38.27
C LEU A 12 -41.47 -11.00 37.54
N ASN A 13 -42.37 -11.64 36.83
CA ASN A 13 -42.01 -12.86 36.09
C ASN A 13 -42.43 -12.88 34.61
N VAL A 14 -42.91 -11.79 34.03
CA VAL A 14 -43.31 -11.77 32.61
C VAL A 14 -42.20 -11.22 31.70
N PHE A 15 -41.15 -10.55 32.23
CA PHE A 15 -40.10 -9.95 31.44
C PHE A 15 -38.93 -10.88 31.07
N LYS A 16 -38.74 -11.99 31.77
CA LYS A 16 -37.60 -12.88 31.57
C LYS A 16 -37.61 -13.67 30.24
N PRO A 17 -38.73 -14.28 29.79
CA PRO A 17 -38.70 -15.07 28.54
C PRO A 17 -38.60 -14.21 27.28
N THR A 18 -39.19 -13.02 27.26
CA THR A 18 -39.11 -12.11 26.10
C THR A 18 -37.72 -11.52 25.92
N LEU A 19 -37.04 -11.16 27.01
CA LEU A 19 -35.67 -10.68 26.95
C LEU A 19 -34.71 -11.80 26.51
N THR A 20 -34.88 -13.01 27.01
CA THR A 20 -34.09 -14.18 26.60
C THR A 20 -34.32 -14.52 25.13
N LEU A 21 -35.56 -14.53 24.65
CA LEU A 21 -35.88 -14.74 23.23
C LEU A 21 -35.34 -13.63 22.35
N PHE A 22 -35.37 -12.37 22.78
CA PHE A 22 -34.79 -11.25 22.05
C PHE A 22 -33.25 -11.35 21.99
N ILE A 23 -32.60 -11.72 23.09
CA ILE A 23 -31.16 -11.96 23.13
C ILE A 23 -30.80 -13.16 22.25
N CYS A 24 -31.51 -14.27 22.30
CA CYS A 24 -31.29 -15.43 21.43
C CYS A 24 -31.50 -15.09 19.94
N PHE A 25 -32.54 -14.28 19.63
CA PHE A 25 -32.77 -13.79 18.29
C PHE A 25 -31.61 -12.86 17.81
N LEU A 26 -31.19 -11.93 18.67
CA LEU A 26 -30.04 -11.04 18.37
C LEU A 26 -28.76 -11.84 18.18
N LEU A 27 -28.49 -12.83 19.02
CA LEU A 27 -27.34 -13.73 18.90
C LEU A 27 -27.41 -14.60 17.62
N SER A 28 -28.62 -15.08 17.26
CA SER A 28 -28.77 -15.84 16.00
C SER A 28 -28.66 -14.98 14.76
N VAL A 29 -29.09 -13.70 14.82
CA VAL A 29 -28.84 -12.73 13.74
C VAL A 29 -27.33 -12.39 13.63
N LEU A 30 -26.66 -12.16 14.74
CA LEU A 30 -25.21 -11.91 14.77
C LEU A 30 -24.40 -13.13 14.30
N ALA A 31 -24.76 -14.34 14.76
CA ALA A 31 -24.15 -15.59 14.30
C ALA A 31 -24.45 -15.85 12.81
N GLY A 32 -25.67 -15.51 12.35
CA GLY A 32 -26.04 -15.55 10.93
C GLY A 32 -25.21 -14.59 10.09
N CYS A 33 -24.94 -13.37 10.58
CA CYS A 33 -24.09 -12.41 9.87
C CYS A 33 -22.67 -12.93 9.69
N SER A 34 -22.05 -13.52 10.71
CA SER A 34 -20.66 -14.02 10.62
C SER A 34 -20.50 -15.18 9.64
N THR A 35 -21.55 -15.96 9.36
CA THR A 35 -21.52 -17.10 8.41
C THR A 35 -22.03 -16.74 7.01
N ILE A 36 -22.86 -15.70 6.90
CA ILE A 36 -23.45 -15.28 5.62
C ILE A 36 -22.54 -14.27 4.91
N MET A 37 -21.91 -13.34 5.64
CA MET A 37 -21.05 -12.30 5.03
C MET A 37 -19.89 -12.84 4.22
N PRO A 38 -19.11 -13.85 4.65
CA PRO A 38 -18.07 -14.44 3.81
C PRO A 38 -18.58 -15.07 2.51
N ARG A 39 -19.86 -15.45 2.44
CA ARG A 39 -20.46 -15.96 1.20
C ARG A 39 -20.95 -14.86 0.27
N LEU A 40 -21.38 -13.72 0.81
CA LEU A 40 -21.86 -12.57 0.03
C LEU A 40 -20.72 -11.69 -0.46
N MET A 41 -19.68 -11.57 0.33
CA MET A 41 -18.47 -10.80 0.04
C MET A 41 -17.24 -11.69 0.39
N PRO A 42 -16.92 -12.68 -0.46
CA PRO A 42 -15.79 -13.56 -0.19
C PRO A 42 -14.48 -12.76 -0.26
N PHE A 43 -13.58 -13.01 0.70
CA PHE A 43 -12.18 -12.64 0.62
C PHE A 43 -11.35 -13.91 0.47
N ASP A 44 -10.40 -13.87 -0.43
CA ASP A 44 -9.51 -14.99 -0.77
C ASP A 44 -8.09 -14.65 -0.28
N ASP A 45 -7.31 -15.67 0.06
CA ASP A 45 -5.88 -15.53 0.27
C ASP A 45 -5.20 -14.96 -0.98
N LEU A 46 -4.09 -14.24 -0.80
CA LEU A 46 -3.37 -13.68 -1.92
C LEU A 46 -2.81 -14.80 -2.83
N PRO A 47 -2.83 -14.59 -4.16
CA PRO A 47 -2.32 -15.58 -5.10
C PRO A 47 -0.83 -15.84 -4.86
N MET A 48 -0.43 -17.10 -5.04
CA MET A 48 0.99 -17.48 -4.94
C MET A 48 1.82 -16.72 -5.98
N PRO A 49 2.98 -16.18 -5.59
CA PRO A 49 3.93 -15.57 -6.51
C PRO A 49 4.54 -16.63 -7.46
N SER A 50 5.00 -16.20 -8.64
CA SER A 50 5.49 -17.09 -9.69
C SER A 50 6.96 -17.52 -9.53
N GLY A 51 7.73 -16.76 -8.73
CA GLY A 51 9.14 -17.02 -8.53
C GLY A 51 9.42 -18.22 -7.63
N ALA A 52 10.62 -18.75 -7.70
CA ALA A 52 11.00 -19.96 -6.97
C ALA A 52 11.43 -19.71 -5.52
N ALA A 53 11.77 -18.48 -5.15
CA ALA A 53 12.22 -18.18 -3.79
C ALA A 53 11.04 -18.05 -2.83
N PRO A 54 11.06 -18.72 -1.67
CA PRO A 54 10.17 -18.40 -0.57
C PRO A 54 10.29 -16.92 -0.18
N VAL A 55 9.21 -16.31 0.32
CA VAL A 55 9.20 -14.89 0.67
C VAL A 55 9.21 -14.70 2.18
N GLY A 56 10.16 -13.91 2.66
CA GLY A 56 10.20 -13.42 4.04
C GLY A 56 9.76 -11.97 4.11
N THR A 57 9.28 -11.53 5.28
CA THR A 57 8.94 -10.13 5.53
C THR A 57 9.41 -9.65 6.90
N GLN A 58 9.71 -8.35 6.99
CA GLN A 58 9.97 -7.65 8.25
C GLN A 58 9.26 -6.30 8.25
N ILE A 59 8.85 -5.84 9.43
CA ILE A 59 8.19 -4.56 9.62
C ILE A 59 9.03 -3.74 10.59
N MET A 60 9.14 -2.44 10.37
CA MET A 60 9.99 -1.56 11.16
C MET A 60 9.38 -0.16 11.26
N ASP A 61 9.49 0.40 12.44
CA ASP A 61 9.21 1.80 12.75
C ASP A 61 10.48 2.62 12.58
N LEU A 62 10.43 3.66 11.76
CA LEU A 62 11.57 4.53 11.48
C LEU A 62 11.19 5.98 11.81
N THR A 63 12.02 6.64 12.60
CA THR A 63 11.85 8.04 12.97
C THR A 63 12.91 8.90 12.29
N ASP A 64 12.47 9.88 11.51
CA ASP A 64 13.33 10.94 11.00
C ASP A 64 13.42 12.08 12.04
N SER A 65 14.46 12.06 12.82
CA SER A 65 14.69 13.06 13.88
C SER A 65 15.01 14.46 13.35
N THR A 66 15.22 14.61 12.05
CA THR A 66 15.57 15.90 11.42
C THR A 66 14.35 16.66 10.91
N ARG A 67 13.20 15.99 10.75
CA ARG A 67 11.94 16.58 10.29
C ARG A 67 10.86 16.52 11.35
N ASP A 68 10.14 17.63 11.49
CA ASP A 68 8.92 17.68 12.30
C ASP A 68 7.74 17.02 11.56
N GLU A 69 6.75 16.52 12.33
CA GLU A 69 5.54 15.96 11.74
C GLU A 69 4.65 17.08 11.18
N TRP A 70 4.36 17.02 9.91
CA TRP A 70 3.59 18.07 9.23
C TRP A 70 2.10 18.09 9.61
N PHE A 71 1.55 16.93 9.97
CA PHE A 71 0.12 16.79 10.28
C PHE A 71 -0.26 17.08 11.74
N THR A 72 0.73 17.31 12.62
CA THR A 72 0.52 17.63 14.03
C THR A 72 0.97 19.06 14.35
N LEU A 73 0.45 19.60 15.44
CA LEU A 73 0.84 20.93 15.94
C LEU A 73 1.90 20.85 17.04
N ASP A 74 2.29 19.64 17.43
CA ASP A 74 3.32 19.41 18.44
C ASP A 74 4.70 19.60 17.81
N ALA A 75 5.45 20.59 18.28
CA ALA A 75 6.79 20.89 17.77
C ALA A 75 7.83 19.80 18.12
N ASP A 76 7.55 18.97 19.12
CA ASP A 76 8.41 17.84 19.52
C ASP A 76 8.08 16.55 18.76
N ASP A 77 6.98 16.53 18.00
CA ASP A 77 6.58 15.36 17.21
C ASP A 77 7.42 15.27 15.94
N LYS A 78 8.18 14.19 15.83
CA LYS A 78 9.07 13.95 14.68
C LYS A 78 8.41 13.06 13.64
N ARG A 79 8.77 13.27 12.37
CA ARG A 79 8.24 12.47 11.27
C ARG A 79 8.59 10.99 11.44
N ARG A 80 7.57 10.12 11.46
CA ARG A 80 7.70 8.67 11.55
C ARG A 80 7.07 8.01 10.35
N VAL A 81 7.64 6.89 9.92
CA VAL A 81 7.10 6.03 8.87
C VAL A 81 7.20 4.57 9.27
N MET A 82 6.16 3.78 8.97
CA MET A 82 6.24 2.33 9.08
C MET A 82 6.68 1.74 7.76
N VAL A 83 7.65 0.85 7.80
CA VAL A 83 8.24 0.22 6.62
C VAL A 83 8.05 -1.28 6.69
N GLN A 84 7.65 -1.88 5.58
CA GLN A 84 7.63 -3.33 5.39
C GLN A 84 8.60 -3.72 4.30
N VAL A 85 9.39 -4.76 4.55
CA VAL A 85 10.40 -5.26 3.62
C VAL A 85 10.07 -6.70 3.27
N TRP A 86 9.94 -7.01 1.98
CA TRP A 86 9.85 -8.39 1.46
C TRP A 86 11.15 -8.77 0.81
N TYR A 87 11.60 -9.99 1.01
CA TYR A 87 12.88 -10.47 0.53
C TYR A 87 12.86 -11.98 0.26
N PRO A 88 13.74 -12.49 -0.61
CA PRO A 88 13.94 -13.93 -0.76
C PRO A 88 14.39 -14.54 0.57
N ALA A 89 13.63 -15.53 1.06
CA ALA A 89 13.93 -16.25 2.29
C ALA A 89 14.61 -17.59 2.03
N ALA A 90 15.40 -18.05 3.00
CA ALA A 90 16.03 -19.37 2.94
C ALA A 90 15.02 -20.50 3.11
N ASN A 91 13.99 -20.26 3.90
CA ASN A 91 12.86 -21.16 4.11
C ASN A 91 11.66 -20.36 4.66
N THR A 92 10.49 -21.00 4.69
CA THR A 92 9.26 -20.44 5.25
C THR A 92 8.73 -21.34 6.37
N SER A 93 9.56 -21.67 7.34
CA SER A 93 9.08 -22.32 8.55
C SER A 93 8.37 -21.30 9.43
N GLY A 94 7.05 -21.25 9.37
CA GLY A 94 6.21 -20.31 10.11
C GLY A 94 4.84 -20.15 9.47
N ALA A 95 3.95 -19.45 10.18
CA ALA A 95 2.66 -19.09 9.61
C ALA A 95 2.83 -17.92 8.61
N PRO A 96 2.06 -17.88 7.51
CA PRO A 96 2.00 -16.72 6.65
C PRO A 96 1.61 -15.47 7.42
N TYR A 97 2.19 -14.32 7.04
CA TYR A 97 1.82 -13.03 7.63
C TYR A 97 0.41 -12.65 7.18
N PRO A 98 -0.46 -12.14 8.09
CA PRO A 98 -1.81 -11.74 7.68
C PRO A 98 -1.76 -10.52 6.76
N TYR A 99 -2.70 -10.43 5.81
CA TYR A 99 -2.84 -9.26 4.94
C TYR A 99 -3.18 -7.99 5.75
N ILE A 100 -4.06 -8.13 6.74
CA ILE A 100 -4.39 -7.06 7.68
C ILE A 100 -3.75 -7.38 9.04
N ASP A 101 -2.68 -6.69 9.36
CA ASP A 101 -2.11 -6.69 10.70
C ASP A 101 -2.98 -5.86 11.67
N HIS A 102 -2.93 -6.13 12.96
CA HIS A 102 -3.67 -5.40 13.99
C HIS A 102 -5.16 -5.19 13.67
N PRO A 103 -5.94 -6.25 13.38
CA PRO A 103 -7.30 -6.12 12.88
C PRO A 103 -8.24 -5.33 13.82
N GLN A 104 -8.02 -5.37 15.15
CA GLN A 104 -8.82 -4.62 16.12
C GLN A 104 -8.74 -3.10 15.88
N GLN A 105 -7.58 -2.60 15.48
CA GLN A 105 -7.37 -1.17 15.19
C GLN A 105 -7.70 -0.81 13.75
N ARG A 106 -7.40 -1.70 12.77
CA ARG A 106 -7.47 -1.37 11.35
C ARG A 106 -8.83 -1.55 10.71
N LEU A 107 -9.65 -2.52 11.17
CA LEU A 107 -10.91 -2.86 10.48
C LEU A 107 -11.91 -1.70 10.43
N THR A 108 -12.10 -0.96 11.51
CA THR A 108 -13.02 0.18 11.54
C THR A 108 -12.57 1.33 10.64
N PRO A 109 -11.31 1.81 10.69
CA PRO A 109 -10.81 2.81 9.74
C PRO A 109 -10.86 2.34 8.28
N LEU A 110 -10.51 1.09 7.99
CA LEU A 110 -10.59 0.52 6.65
C LEU A 110 -12.03 0.52 6.11
N ALA A 111 -12.98 0.04 6.91
CA ALA A 111 -14.39 0.04 6.55
C ALA A 111 -14.90 1.46 6.29
N LYS A 112 -14.51 2.42 7.12
CA LYS A 112 -14.83 3.85 6.92
C LYS A 112 -14.27 4.37 5.60
N GLN A 113 -13.02 4.01 5.26
CA GLN A 113 -12.40 4.40 3.99
C GLN A 113 -13.15 3.81 2.79
N MET A 114 -13.66 2.58 2.92
CA MET A 114 -14.45 1.91 1.88
C MET A 114 -15.93 2.37 1.85
N GLY A 115 -16.37 3.20 2.79
CA GLY A 115 -17.78 3.60 2.92
C GLY A 115 -18.71 2.45 3.37
N LEU A 116 -18.17 1.45 4.06
CA LEU A 116 -18.90 0.24 4.47
C LEU A 116 -18.95 0.11 6.00
N PRO A 117 -20.00 -0.55 6.55
CA PRO A 117 -19.98 -0.99 7.93
C PRO A 117 -18.89 -2.04 8.19
N ALA A 118 -18.17 -1.94 9.32
CA ALA A 118 -17.03 -2.81 9.62
C ALA A 118 -17.39 -4.31 9.65
N PHE A 119 -18.60 -4.68 10.12
CA PHE A 119 -19.03 -6.08 10.18
C PHE A 119 -19.11 -6.77 8.80
N LEU A 120 -19.25 -6.00 7.70
CA LEU A 120 -19.28 -6.55 6.34
C LEU A 120 -17.91 -7.02 5.88
N ILE A 121 -16.84 -6.43 6.38
CA ILE A 121 -15.48 -6.71 5.93
C ILE A 121 -14.58 -7.34 7.00
N GLN A 122 -15.10 -7.62 8.22
CA GLN A 122 -14.25 -8.09 9.32
C GLN A 122 -13.46 -9.36 9.00
N HIS A 123 -14.03 -10.25 8.16
CA HIS A 123 -13.37 -11.50 7.75
C HIS A 123 -12.22 -11.29 6.73
N ILE A 124 -11.93 -10.06 6.28
CA ILE A 124 -10.68 -9.74 5.56
C ILE A 124 -9.45 -9.99 6.44
N SER A 125 -9.63 -10.00 7.78
CA SER A 125 -8.57 -10.36 8.72
C SER A 125 -8.09 -11.81 8.62
N ASP A 126 -8.86 -12.67 7.95
CA ASP A 126 -8.53 -14.09 7.75
C ASP A 126 -7.67 -14.28 6.49
N VAL A 127 -7.53 -13.23 5.65
CA VAL A 127 -6.73 -13.27 4.43
C VAL A 127 -5.25 -13.39 4.77
N SER A 128 -4.62 -14.42 4.22
CA SER A 128 -3.18 -14.67 4.36
C SER A 128 -2.40 -14.14 3.16
N THR A 129 -1.18 -13.66 3.41
CA THR A 129 -0.16 -13.42 2.40
C THR A 129 0.69 -14.66 2.21
N ASN A 130 1.68 -14.62 1.30
CA ASN A 130 2.62 -15.73 1.11
C ASN A 130 3.93 -15.53 1.89
N ALA A 131 4.14 -14.33 2.46
CA ALA A 131 5.35 -13.99 3.19
C ALA A 131 5.32 -14.49 4.63
N VAL A 132 6.47 -14.90 5.17
CA VAL A 132 6.62 -15.29 6.58
C VAL A 132 7.39 -14.21 7.34
N LEU A 133 6.80 -13.72 8.44
CA LEU A 133 7.40 -12.68 9.27
C LEU A 133 8.68 -13.20 9.93
N GLY A 134 9.78 -12.45 9.79
CA GLY A 134 11.07 -12.75 10.40
C GLY A 134 11.79 -13.96 9.81
N ALA A 135 11.33 -14.52 8.68
CA ALA A 135 12.04 -15.59 7.98
C ALA A 135 13.49 -15.18 7.66
N SER A 136 14.43 -16.09 7.82
CA SER A 136 15.84 -15.81 7.51
C SER A 136 16.02 -15.49 6.04
N PRO A 137 16.69 -14.38 5.66
CA PRO A 137 16.98 -14.09 4.27
C PRO A 137 17.81 -15.18 3.60
N ALA A 138 17.54 -15.46 2.32
CA ALA A 138 18.37 -16.38 1.55
C ALA A 138 19.79 -15.80 1.42
N LEU A 139 20.76 -16.61 1.73
CA LEU A 139 22.17 -16.26 1.52
C LEU A 139 22.46 -16.32 0.01
N SER A 140 22.84 -15.21 -0.56
CA SER A 140 23.28 -15.10 -1.95
C SER A 140 24.70 -14.52 -2.00
N SER A 141 25.51 -14.97 -2.94
CA SER A 141 26.83 -14.41 -3.21
C SER A 141 26.75 -13.00 -3.82
N SER A 142 25.60 -12.62 -4.37
CA SER A 142 25.33 -11.30 -4.94
C SER A 142 24.23 -10.56 -4.17
N LYS A 143 24.41 -9.25 -4.06
CA LYS A 143 23.36 -8.37 -3.49
C LYS A 143 22.15 -8.30 -4.42
N ALA A 144 20.96 -8.21 -3.85
CA ALA A 144 19.69 -8.15 -4.56
C ALA A 144 19.34 -6.70 -4.97
N PRO A 145 18.82 -6.48 -6.17
CA PRO A 145 18.26 -5.19 -6.54
C PRO A 145 17.07 -4.83 -5.66
N VAL A 146 16.83 -3.54 -5.46
CA VAL A 146 15.83 -3.02 -4.54
C VAL A 146 14.72 -2.32 -5.29
N ILE A 147 13.47 -2.57 -4.87
CA ILE A 147 12.31 -1.86 -5.39
C ILE A 147 11.58 -1.19 -4.22
N ILE A 148 11.33 0.11 -4.32
CA ILE A 148 10.56 0.86 -3.34
C ILE A 148 9.11 0.95 -3.81
N PHE A 149 8.15 0.85 -2.89
CA PHE A 149 6.72 1.05 -3.16
C PHE A 149 6.14 2.18 -2.32
N SER A 150 5.38 3.08 -2.99
CA SER A 150 4.62 4.16 -2.37
C SER A 150 3.12 4.01 -2.67
N HIS A 151 2.29 3.95 -1.62
CA HIS A 151 0.84 3.74 -1.73
C HIS A 151 0.07 5.00 -2.17
N GLY A 152 -1.17 4.83 -2.63
CA GLY A 152 -2.13 5.91 -2.91
C GLY A 152 -2.64 6.60 -1.64
N LEU A 153 -3.40 7.68 -1.79
CA LEU A 153 -4.08 8.33 -0.65
C LEU A 153 -5.04 7.36 0.03
N GLY A 154 -4.94 7.24 1.35
CA GLY A 154 -5.74 6.29 2.12
C GLY A 154 -5.38 4.82 1.90
N GLY A 155 -4.30 4.53 1.14
CA GLY A 155 -3.71 3.20 1.06
C GLY A 155 -2.82 2.89 2.28
N THR A 156 -2.02 1.85 2.16
CA THR A 156 -0.98 1.46 3.14
C THR A 156 0.15 0.75 2.43
N ARG A 157 1.27 0.50 3.13
CA ARG A 157 2.43 -0.24 2.63
C ARG A 157 2.10 -1.60 2.00
N ASN A 158 0.99 -2.23 2.41
CA ASN A 158 0.54 -3.51 1.87
C ASN A 158 -0.47 -3.41 0.71
N GLN A 159 -0.70 -2.21 0.15
CA GLN A 159 -1.68 -2.00 -0.92
C GLN A 159 -1.40 -2.81 -2.20
N ASN A 160 -0.14 -3.14 -2.45
CA ASN A 160 0.33 -3.90 -3.60
C ASN A 160 1.22 -5.08 -3.16
N THR A 161 0.79 -5.83 -2.15
CA THR A 161 1.50 -7.01 -1.63
C THR A 161 1.69 -8.08 -2.69
N VAL A 162 0.73 -8.26 -3.60
CA VAL A 162 0.84 -9.24 -4.71
C VAL A 162 2.08 -8.94 -5.57
N GLN A 163 2.32 -7.67 -5.92
CA GLN A 163 3.49 -7.28 -6.70
C GLN A 163 4.78 -7.32 -5.86
N ALA A 164 4.69 -6.98 -4.56
CA ALA A 164 5.83 -7.05 -3.66
C ALA A 164 6.33 -8.49 -3.48
N GLU A 165 5.41 -9.43 -3.27
CA GLU A 165 5.74 -10.86 -3.13
C GLU A 165 6.23 -11.48 -4.46
N GLU A 166 5.62 -11.07 -5.58
CA GLU A 166 6.09 -11.49 -6.91
C GLU A 166 7.54 -11.10 -7.12
N LEU A 167 7.88 -9.82 -6.93
CA LEU A 167 9.24 -9.32 -7.07
C LEU A 167 10.21 -10.01 -6.10
N ALA A 168 9.81 -10.17 -4.83
CA ALA A 168 10.64 -10.83 -3.83
C ALA A 168 10.91 -12.30 -4.19
N SER A 169 9.90 -13.04 -4.66
CA SER A 169 10.05 -14.43 -5.11
C SER A 169 10.99 -14.57 -6.30
N LEU A 170 11.13 -13.50 -7.10
CA LEU A 170 12.03 -13.41 -8.25
C LEU A 170 13.41 -12.85 -7.89
N GLY A 171 13.72 -12.62 -6.61
CA GLY A 171 15.05 -12.25 -6.14
C GLY A 171 15.29 -10.76 -5.93
N TYR A 172 14.26 -9.92 -5.92
CA TYR A 172 14.35 -8.53 -5.48
C TYR A 172 14.18 -8.40 -3.96
N ILE A 173 14.60 -7.28 -3.39
CA ILE A 173 14.14 -6.83 -2.07
C ILE A 173 13.19 -5.67 -2.30
N VAL A 174 11.95 -5.81 -1.78
CA VAL A 174 10.93 -4.77 -1.92
C VAL A 174 10.74 -4.06 -0.59
N VAL A 175 10.70 -2.73 -0.61
CA VAL A 175 10.54 -1.89 0.57
C VAL A 175 9.35 -0.98 0.38
N ALA A 176 8.30 -1.18 1.15
CA ALA A 176 7.11 -0.34 1.12
C ALA A 176 6.98 0.51 2.38
N VAL A 177 6.46 1.71 2.22
CA VAL A 177 6.32 2.70 3.30
C VAL A 177 4.85 3.06 3.54
N ASP A 178 4.41 3.09 4.82
CA ASP A 178 3.23 3.86 5.22
C ASP A 178 3.67 5.32 5.40
N HIS A 179 3.16 6.20 4.53
CA HIS A 179 3.26 7.64 4.77
C HIS A 179 2.27 7.99 5.88
N ALA A 180 2.77 8.17 7.10
CA ALA A 180 1.92 8.44 8.26
C ALA A 180 0.97 9.62 8.01
N TYR A 181 -0.28 9.52 8.50
CA TYR A 181 -1.40 10.43 8.26
C TYR A 181 -1.93 10.49 6.81
N ASP A 182 -1.21 9.91 5.83
CA ASP A 182 -1.66 9.68 4.46
C ASP A 182 -2.18 8.26 4.24
N ALA A 183 -1.68 7.29 4.99
CA ALA A 183 -2.26 5.97 5.10
C ALA A 183 -3.60 6.03 5.84
N TYR A 184 -4.55 5.11 5.55
CA TYR A 184 -5.82 5.11 6.27
C TYR A 184 -5.65 4.89 7.78
N LEU A 185 -4.58 4.23 8.19
CA LEU A 185 -4.10 4.12 9.57
C LEU A 185 -2.67 3.60 9.57
N THR A 186 -1.76 4.32 10.22
CA THR A 186 -0.43 3.82 10.58
C THR A 186 -0.42 3.47 12.06
N ILE A 187 0.11 2.29 12.41
CA ILE A 187 0.28 1.82 13.78
C ILE A 187 1.76 1.67 14.02
N PHE A 188 2.29 2.41 14.98
CA PHE A 188 3.71 2.39 15.34
C PHE A 188 4.04 1.30 16.37
N ASP A 189 5.33 0.98 16.52
CA ASP A 189 5.80 -0.10 17.42
C ASP A 189 5.46 0.17 18.90
N ASP A 190 5.33 1.44 19.29
CA ASP A 190 4.90 1.85 20.63
C ASP A 190 3.38 1.83 20.84
N GLY A 191 2.62 1.44 19.80
CA GLY A 191 1.16 1.38 19.81
C GLY A 191 0.48 2.71 19.52
N SER A 192 1.23 3.80 19.30
CA SER A 192 0.67 5.08 18.87
C SER A 192 0.11 4.98 17.43
N LEU A 193 -0.84 5.85 17.10
CA LEU A 193 -1.61 5.78 15.87
C LEU A 193 -1.49 7.10 15.09
N ALA A 194 -1.24 7.02 13.78
CA ALA A 194 -1.45 8.11 12.86
C ALA A 194 -2.68 7.82 12.00
N ASP A 195 -3.77 8.53 12.30
CA ASP A 195 -5.05 8.43 11.58
C ASP A 195 -4.99 9.17 10.23
N TYR A 196 -5.93 8.84 9.33
CA TYR A 196 -5.98 9.46 8.00
C TYR A 196 -6.39 10.93 8.09
N ARG A 197 -5.47 11.83 7.73
CA ARG A 197 -5.66 13.30 7.73
C ARG A 197 -5.54 13.94 6.34
N SER A 198 -5.31 13.14 5.33
CA SER A 198 -5.05 13.60 3.96
C SER A 198 -6.30 13.86 3.14
N LYS A 199 -7.50 13.73 3.71
CA LYS A 199 -8.73 14.12 3.01
C LYS A 199 -8.79 15.64 2.93
N ALA A 200 -8.79 16.18 1.69
CA ALA A 200 -9.08 17.59 1.50
C ALA A 200 -10.49 17.92 2.04
N GLN A 201 -10.63 19.09 2.65
CA GLN A 201 -11.94 19.55 3.11
C GLN A 201 -12.84 19.87 1.91
N ASP A 202 -14.15 19.65 2.06
CA ASP A 202 -15.11 20.01 1.04
C ASP A 202 -15.22 21.57 0.95
N GLY A 203 -15.35 22.09 -0.27
CA GLY A 203 -15.56 23.52 -0.51
C GLY A 203 -14.29 24.38 -0.54
N LEU A 204 -13.10 23.78 -0.55
CA LEU A 204 -11.85 24.51 -0.80
C LEU A 204 -11.85 25.15 -2.19
N THR A 205 -11.30 26.34 -2.30
CA THR A 205 -10.88 26.90 -3.57
C THR A 205 -9.76 26.06 -4.19
N VAL A 206 -9.50 26.23 -5.48
CA VAL A 206 -8.39 25.54 -6.17
C VAL A 206 -7.06 25.89 -5.53
N GLU A 207 -6.86 27.15 -5.14
CA GLU A 207 -5.64 27.62 -4.49
C GLU A 207 -5.45 26.98 -3.09
N GLU A 208 -6.49 26.93 -2.27
CA GLU A 208 -6.46 26.29 -0.94
C GLU A 208 -6.21 24.78 -1.06
N PHE A 209 -6.81 24.14 -2.06
CA PHE A 209 -6.58 22.71 -2.35
C PHE A 209 -5.11 22.43 -2.66
N TRP A 210 -4.48 23.23 -3.51
CA TRP A 210 -3.07 23.03 -3.86
C TRP A 210 -2.13 23.50 -2.73
N ALA A 211 -2.49 24.51 -1.96
CA ALA A 211 -1.76 24.89 -0.76
C ALA A 211 -1.65 23.76 0.28
N PHE A 212 -2.66 22.87 0.30
CA PHE A 212 -2.63 21.66 1.12
C PHE A 212 -1.86 20.51 0.43
N ARG A 213 -2.07 20.26 -0.87
CA ARG A 213 -1.51 19.10 -1.58
C ARG A 213 -0.01 19.22 -1.87
N THR A 214 0.47 20.40 -2.17
CA THR A 214 1.89 20.61 -2.52
C THR A 214 2.84 20.25 -1.37
N PRO A 215 2.68 20.75 -0.13
CA PRO A 215 3.55 20.33 0.97
C PRO A 215 3.36 18.85 1.34
N GLN A 216 2.18 18.27 1.15
CA GLN A 216 1.93 16.85 1.35
C GLN A 216 2.76 15.99 0.39
N LEU A 217 2.81 16.31 -0.90
CA LEU A 217 3.64 15.61 -1.87
C LEU A 217 5.14 15.75 -1.54
N ALA A 218 5.57 16.95 -1.14
CA ALA A 218 6.94 17.19 -0.69
C ALA A 218 7.31 16.34 0.54
N THR A 219 6.39 16.23 1.53
CA THR A 219 6.59 15.37 2.70
C THR A 219 6.77 13.91 2.32
N ARG A 220 5.93 13.38 1.42
CA ARG A 220 6.04 11.98 0.95
C ARG A 220 7.33 11.74 0.16
N THR A 221 7.72 12.71 -0.68
CA THR A 221 9.01 12.65 -1.39
C THR A 221 10.19 12.60 -0.41
N ALA A 222 10.15 13.42 0.62
CA ALA A 222 11.16 13.42 1.68
C ALA A 222 11.16 12.11 2.50
N ASP A 223 10.01 11.43 2.67
CA ASP A 223 9.95 10.09 3.28
C ASP A 223 10.72 9.06 2.44
N ILE A 224 10.65 9.14 1.12
CA ILE A 224 11.42 8.26 0.22
C ILE A 224 12.91 8.56 0.32
N HIS A 225 13.32 9.83 0.35
CA HIS A 225 14.73 10.21 0.53
C HIS A 225 15.27 9.72 1.89
N PHE A 226 14.51 9.92 2.97
CA PHE A 226 14.86 9.41 4.29
C PHE A 226 15.01 7.88 4.28
N LEU A 227 14.09 7.15 3.62
CA LEU A 227 14.20 5.70 3.48
C LEU A 227 15.49 5.28 2.76
N LEU A 228 15.86 5.96 1.67
CA LEU A 228 17.12 5.71 0.95
C LEU A 228 18.34 5.94 1.84
N ASP A 229 18.31 6.94 2.70
CA ASP A 229 19.39 7.23 3.66
C ASP A 229 19.47 6.16 4.75
N VAL A 230 18.33 5.72 5.29
CA VAL A 230 18.24 4.61 6.26
C VAL A 230 18.76 3.32 5.64
N MET A 231 18.38 2.99 4.40
CA MET A 231 18.88 1.82 3.69
C MET A 231 20.42 1.83 3.59
N THR A 232 20.98 3.00 3.22
CA THR A 232 22.42 3.19 3.14
C THR A 232 23.11 2.98 4.50
N ALA A 233 22.59 3.61 5.53
CA ALA A 233 23.17 3.52 6.88
C ALA A 233 23.07 2.11 7.46
N ARG A 234 21.93 1.42 7.32
CA ARG A 234 21.75 0.04 7.84
C ARG A 234 22.55 -0.98 7.05
N GLN A 235 22.67 -0.81 5.71
CA GLN A 235 23.55 -1.64 4.89
C GLN A 235 25.01 -1.54 5.37
N ALA A 236 25.50 -0.32 5.62
CA ALA A 236 26.86 -0.08 6.08
C ALA A 236 27.15 -0.75 7.45
N ARG A 237 26.11 -0.92 8.30
CA ARG A 237 26.21 -1.63 9.57
C ARG A 237 26.04 -3.15 9.44
N GLY A 238 25.77 -3.67 8.24
CA GLY A 238 25.59 -5.10 8.01
C GLY A 238 24.25 -5.65 8.57
N GLU A 239 23.25 -4.80 8.80
CA GLU A 239 21.96 -5.20 9.36
C GLU A 239 21.13 -5.97 8.32
N SER A 240 20.60 -7.14 8.68
CA SER A 240 19.69 -7.91 7.83
C SER A 240 18.26 -7.32 7.86
N PRO A 241 17.52 -7.30 6.71
CA PRO A 241 17.91 -7.75 5.37
C PRO A 241 18.68 -6.71 4.55
N TRP A 242 18.94 -5.51 5.09
CA TRP A 242 19.55 -4.35 4.40
C TRP A 242 20.96 -4.66 3.86
N ALA A 243 21.74 -5.49 4.56
CA ALA A 243 23.07 -5.91 4.14
C ALA A 243 23.07 -6.56 2.76
N ASN A 244 21.96 -7.19 2.36
CA ASN A 244 21.83 -7.93 1.10
C ASN A 244 21.35 -7.04 -0.07
N MET A 245 21.05 -5.76 0.15
CA MET A 245 20.60 -4.82 -0.87
C MET A 245 21.70 -4.36 -1.77
N ASP A 246 21.45 -4.26 -3.09
CA ASP A 246 22.31 -3.53 -4.01
C ASP A 246 21.78 -2.10 -4.20
N LEU A 247 22.37 -1.16 -3.47
CA LEU A 247 21.94 0.24 -3.50
C LEU A 247 22.36 0.99 -4.78
N ASN A 248 23.05 0.35 -5.71
CA ASN A 248 23.28 0.87 -7.04
C ASN A 248 22.17 0.49 -8.04
N ARG A 249 21.27 -0.41 -7.63
CA ARG A 249 20.17 -0.95 -8.43
C ARG A 249 18.85 -0.77 -7.70
N ILE A 250 18.37 0.48 -7.63
CA ILE A 250 17.11 0.85 -6.95
C ILE A 250 16.09 1.29 -8.00
N GLY A 251 14.92 0.66 -8.02
CA GLY A 251 13.72 1.11 -8.70
C GLY A 251 12.66 1.58 -7.72
N ILE A 252 11.67 2.32 -8.22
CA ILE A 252 10.52 2.74 -7.43
C ILE A 252 9.24 2.57 -8.24
N PHE A 253 8.16 2.16 -7.57
CA PHE A 253 6.83 2.24 -8.15
C PHE A 253 5.81 2.73 -7.12
N GLY A 254 4.69 3.26 -7.62
CA GLY A 254 3.63 3.72 -6.73
C GLY A 254 2.28 3.78 -7.42
N HIS A 255 1.22 3.62 -6.63
CA HIS A 255 -0.16 3.69 -7.10
C HIS A 255 -0.76 5.08 -6.84
N SER A 256 -1.51 5.63 -7.81
CA SER A 256 -2.26 6.88 -7.61
C SER A 256 -1.33 8.05 -7.18
N TYR A 257 -1.56 8.61 -6.00
CA TYR A 257 -0.68 9.64 -5.41
C TYR A 257 0.74 9.11 -5.12
N GLY A 258 0.87 7.80 -4.85
CA GLY A 258 2.16 7.14 -4.78
C GLY A 258 2.92 7.15 -6.10
N GLY A 259 2.21 7.15 -7.24
CA GLY A 259 2.80 7.36 -8.56
C GLY A 259 3.44 8.75 -8.69
N ALA A 260 2.73 9.81 -8.28
CA ALA A 260 3.29 11.16 -8.21
C ALA A 260 4.50 11.22 -7.26
N THR A 261 4.41 10.59 -6.08
CA THR A 261 5.53 10.49 -5.13
C THR A 261 6.74 9.81 -5.76
N SER A 262 6.54 8.73 -6.51
CA SER A 262 7.62 7.98 -7.18
C SER A 262 8.31 8.83 -8.26
N ILE A 263 7.53 9.59 -9.05
CA ILE A 263 8.06 10.51 -10.06
C ILE A 263 8.88 11.62 -9.39
N MET A 264 8.34 12.26 -8.35
CA MET A 264 9.05 13.31 -7.61
C MET A 264 10.34 12.80 -6.96
N ALA A 265 10.31 11.61 -6.36
CA ALA A 265 11.51 11.01 -5.77
C ALA A 265 12.58 10.72 -6.82
N ALA A 266 12.19 10.20 -7.99
CA ALA A 266 13.13 9.89 -9.07
C ALA A 266 13.69 11.15 -9.75
N SER A 267 12.92 12.26 -9.82
CA SER A 267 13.40 13.52 -10.39
C SER A 267 14.41 14.24 -9.48
N THR A 268 14.44 13.91 -8.20
CA THR A 268 15.25 14.61 -7.19
C THR A 268 16.35 13.76 -6.54
N ASP A 269 16.34 12.43 -6.75
CA ASP A 269 17.37 11.52 -6.19
C ASP A 269 17.91 10.54 -7.22
N SER A 270 19.14 10.73 -7.62
CA SER A 270 19.83 9.93 -8.65
C SER A 270 20.12 8.47 -8.25
N ARG A 271 19.89 8.09 -6.99
CA ARG A 271 19.96 6.68 -6.54
C ARG A 271 18.86 5.84 -7.17
N ILE A 272 17.71 6.44 -7.52
CA ILE A 272 16.61 5.78 -8.22
C ILE A 272 16.95 5.66 -9.71
N LYS A 273 16.88 4.43 -10.24
CA LYS A 273 17.34 4.11 -11.62
C LYS A 273 16.19 3.88 -12.59
N ALA A 274 14.98 3.60 -12.10
CA ALA A 274 13.81 3.37 -12.92
C ALA A 274 12.53 3.59 -12.09
N THR A 275 11.48 4.08 -12.74
CA THR A 275 10.24 4.51 -12.08
C THR A 275 9.01 3.96 -12.79
N ILE A 276 8.04 3.43 -12.02
CA ILE A 276 6.71 3.07 -12.54
C ILE A 276 5.64 3.85 -11.77
N ALA A 277 4.67 4.41 -12.51
CA ALA A 277 3.44 4.96 -11.95
C ALA A 277 2.25 4.07 -12.33
N LEU A 278 1.60 3.47 -11.34
CA LEU A 278 0.40 2.67 -11.50
C LEU A 278 -0.83 3.57 -11.33
N ASP A 279 -1.54 3.83 -12.41
CA ASP A 279 -2.67 4.78 -12.51
C ASP A 279 -2.40 6.08 -11.73
N GLY A 280 -1.20 6.64 -11.96
CA GLY A 280 -0.62 7.74 -11.21
C GLY A 280 -1.41 9.04 -11.34
N TRP A 281 -1.57 9.75 -10.23
CA TRP A 281 -2.20 11.07 -10.22
C TRP A 281 -1.17 12.15 -10.53
N MET A 282 -1.20 12.68 -11.78
CA MET A 282 -0.18 13.60 -12.29
C MET A 282 -0.40 15.06 -11.86
N LEU A 283 -1.64 15.43 -11.50
CA LEU A 283 -1.97 16.82 -11.18
C LEU A 283 -1.12 17.45 -10.06
N PRO A 284 -0.79 16.72 -8.97
CA PRO A 284 0.01 17.28 -7.88
C PRO A 284 1.48 17.55 -8.25
N ILE A 285 1.98 17.00 -9.35
CA ILE A 285 3.36 17.18 -9.77
C ILE A 285 3.54 18.61 -10.28
N PRO A 286 4.53 19.38 -9.77
CA PRO A 286 4.81 20.72 -10.22
C PRO A 286 5.13 20.79 -11.72
N ASP A 287 4.73 21.88 -12.38
CA ASP A 287 4.91 22.03 -13.82
C ASP A 287 6.39 22.10 -14.22
N ASP A 288 7.25 22.67 -13.38
CA ASP A 288 8.69 22.67 -13.58
C ASP A 288 9.31 21.25 -13.61
N THR A 289 8.78 20.33 -12.81
CA THR A 289 9.18 18.90 -12.85
C THR A 289 8.66 18.22 -14.13
N ILE A 290 7.43 18.54 -14.55
CA ILE A 290 6.86 18.03 -15.81
C ILE A 290 7.69 18.50 -17.01
N ASP A 291 8.03 19.79 -17.05
CA ASP A 291 8.80 20.41 -18.14
C ASP A 291 10.27 19.97 -18.16
N ALA A 292 10.85 19.61 -17.02
CA ALA A 292 12.19 19.03 -16.93
C ALA A 292 12.25 17.59 -17.47
N GLY A 293 11.15 16.85 -17.34
CA GLY A 293 11.11 15.41 -17.66
C GLY A 293 11.88 14.56 -16.66
N LEU A 294 12.06 13.29 -16.97
CA LEU A 294 12.86 12.35 -16.18
C LEU A 294 14.11 11.90 -16.92
N ASP A 295 15.22 11.88 -16.23
CA ASP A 295 16.50 11.33 -16.73
C ASP A 295 16.59 9.80 -16.60
N THR A 296 15.62 9.19 -15.89
CA THR A 296 15.55 7.75 -15.67
C THR A 296 14.43 7.12 -16.50
N PRO A 297 14.53 5.83 -16.88
CA PRO A 297 13.44 5.10 -17.50
C PRO A 297 12.15 5.22 -16.70
N PHE A 298 11.04 5.49 -17.39
CA PHE A 298 9.74 5.69 -16.79
C PHE A 298 8.65 4.91 -17.52
N LEU A 299 7.81 4.20 -16.76
CA LEU A 299 6.63 3.49 -17.26
C LEU A 299 5.38 3.95 -16.52
N TYR A 300 4.40 4.43 -17.25
CA TYR A 300 3.06 4.64 -16.73
C TYR A 300 2.16 3.48 -17.15
N ILE A 301 1.47 2.85 -16.20
CA ILE A 301 0.44 1.85 -16.46
C ILE A 301 -0.86 2.36 -15.84
N GLY A 302 -1.92 2.52 -16.64
CA GLY A 302 -3.16 3.09 -16.12
C GLY A 302 -4.39 2.70 -16.92
N ARG A 303 -5.54 3.19 -16.46
CA ARG A 303 -6.84 3.02 -17.11
C ARG A 303 -6.95 3.87 -18.38
N GLY A 304 -7.90 3.54 -19.27
CA GLY A 304 -8.07 4.23 -20.55
C GLY A 304 -8.40 5.73 -20.43
N SER A 305 -8.99 6.16 -19.32
CA SER A 305 -9.34 7.58 -19.11
C SER A 305 -9.39 7.96 -17.64
N TRP A 306 -9.04 9.21 -17.33
CA TRP A 306 -9.26 9.85 -16.04
C TRP A 306 -10.47 10.81 -16.12
N GLU A 307 -11.11 11.04 -14.96
CA GLU A 307 -12.22 12.00 -14.84
C GLU A 307 -11.75 13.42 -15.20
N ASP A 308 -10.54 13.81 -14.79
CA ASP A 308 -9.90 15.05 -15.19
C ASP A 308 -8.90 14.77 -16.32
N PRO A 309 -9.15 15.26 -17.54
CA PRO A 309 -8.27 15.06 -18.68
C PRO A 309 -6.88 15.71 -18.52
N ILE A 310 -6.73 16.69 -17.61
CA ILE A 310 -5.44 17.33 -17.32
C ILE A 310 -4.44 16.29 -16.81
N ASN A 311 -4.91 15.22 -16.17
CA ASN A 311 -4.03 14.14 -15.70
C ASN A 311 -3.18 13.57 -16.84
N TYR A 312 -3.80 13.25 -17.97
CA TYR A 312 -3.08 12.71 -19.13
C TYR A 312 -2.36 13.78 -19.95
N GLN A 313 -2.82 15.03 -19.95
CA GLN A 313 -2.08 16.12 -20.56
C GLN A 313 -0.73 16.33 -19.87
N LYS A 314 -0.70 16.33 -18.52
CA LYS A 314 0.55 16.39 -17.73
C LYS A 314 1.41 15.15 -17.95
N LEU A 315 0.82 13.96 -18.02
CA LEU A 315 1.54 12.73 -18.34
C LEU A 315 2.21 12.80 -19.70
N ASP A 316 1.47 13.21 -20.74
CA ASP A 316 2.01 13.31 -22.10
C ASP A 316 3.15 14.33 -22.16
N SER A 317 2.99 15.49 -21.49
CA SER A 317 4.04 16.49 -21.38
C SER A 317 5.29 15.91 -20.67
N LEU A 318 5.14 15.17 -19.57
CA LEU A 318 6.27 14.52 -18.89
C LEU A 318 6.99 13.53 -19.81
N LEU A 319 6.23 12.71 -20.56
CA LEU A 319 6.79 11.74 -21.49
C LEU A 319 7.60 12.42 -22.62
N ASP A 320 7.05 13.50 -23.18
CA ASP A 320 7.68 14.26 -24.27
C ASP A 320 8.99 14.93 -23.85
N HIS A 321 9.09 15.36 -22.58
CA HIS A 321 10.30 15.97 -22.03
C HIS A 321 11.30 14.96 -21.46
N SER A 322 10.89 13.70 -21.24
CA SER A 322 11.76 12.68 -20.67
C SER A 322 12.77 12.15 -21.70
N GLN A 323 14.05 12.14 -21.33
CA GLN A 323 15.14 11.82 -22.25
C GLN A 323 15.39 10.33 -22.47
N ARG A 324 14.83 9.45 -21.62
CA ARG A 324 15.07 8.00 -21.64
C ARG A 324 13.77 7.25 -21.61
N ASN A 325 13.67 6.18 -22.40
CA ASN A 325 12.62 5.13 -22.40
C ASN A 325 11.42 5.43 -21.50
N ALA A 326 10.71 6.54 -21.78
CA ALA A 326 9.50 6.93 -21.09
C ALA A 326 8.29 6.49 -21.92
N THR A 327 7.43 5.67 -21.35
CA THR A 327 6.30 5.07 -22.08
C THR A 327 5.06 5.01 -21.22
N LYS A 328 3.88 4.92 -21.87
CA LYS A 328 2.61 4.66 -21.19
C LYS A 328 1.90 3.45 -21.81
N ILE A 329 1.25 2.68 -20.95
CA ILE A 329 0.37 1.58 -21.30
C ILE A 329 -0.99 1.85 -20.67
N LEU A 330 -2.02 1.97 -21.48
CA LEU A 330 -3.38 2.22 -21.02
C LEU A 330 -4.25 0.99 -21.29
N TRP A 331 -4.97 0.53 -20.24
CA TRP A 331 -5.85 -0.63 -20.32
C TRP A 331 -7.30 -0.21 -20.28
N GLU A 332 -7.98 -0.39 -21.41
CA GLU A 332 -9.40 -0.12 -21.50
C GLU A 332 -10.23 -1.02 -20.59
N GLY A 333 -11.29 -0.48 -20.01
CA GLY A 333 -12.23 -1.21 -19.16
C GLY A 333 -11.71 -1.49 -17.75
N THR A 334 -10.57 -0.93 -17.37
CA THR A 334 -10.05 -0.96 -16.00
C THR A 334 -10.55 0.22 -15.16
N LYS A 335 -10.45 0.08 -13.85
CA LYS A 335 -10.73 1.10 -12.85
C LYS A 335 -9.50 1.39 -12.01
N HIS A 336 -9.54 2.48 -11.24
CA HIS A 336 -8.44 2.94 -10.41
C HIS A 336 -7.88 1.87 -9.48
N MET A 337 -8.75 1.09 -8.83
CA MET A 337 -8.35 0.06 -7.89
C MET A 337 -7.84 -1.23 -8.55
N ASP A 338 -7.94 -1.38 -9.87
CA ASP A 338 -7.38 -2.53 -10.60
C ASP A 338 -5.85 -2.56 -10.57
N PHE A 339 -5.22 -1.46 -10.23
CA PHE A 339 -3.77 -1.30 -10.10
C PHE A 339 -3.27 -1.49 -8.66
N SER A 340 -4.08 -2.15 -7.82
CA SER A 340 -3.81 -2.52 -6.41
C SER A 340 -4.21 -3.96 -6.14
N ASP A 341 -4.08 -4.42 -4.89
CA ASP A 341 -4.53 -5.76 -4.49
C ASP A 341 -6.05 -5.94 -4.43
N ALA A 342 -6.84 -4.86 -4.53
CA ALA A 342 -8.30 -4.92 -4.35
C ALA A 342 -9.01 -5.99 -5.22
N PRO A 343 -8.68 -6.19 -6.52
CA PRO A 343 -9.26 -7.27 -7.33
C PRO A 343 -8.86 -8.66 -6.84
N GLN A 344 -7.68 -8.81 -6.26
CA GLN A 344 -7.15 -10.10 -5.81
C GLN A 344 -7.78 -10.55 -4.50
N LEU A 345 -8.16 -9.60 -3.64
CA LEU A 345 -8.76 -9.86 -2.34
C LEU A 345 -10.17 -10.43 -2.43
N SER A 346 -10.96 -10.08 -3.47
CA SER A 346 -12.34 -10.52 -3.55
C SER A 346 -12.81 -10.73 -4.98
N SER A 347 -13.40 -11.88 -5.25
CA SER A 347 -14.09 -12.15 -6.51
C SER A 347 -15.35 -11.28 -6.69
N ALA A 348 -15.87 -10.65 -5.62
CA ALA A 348 -16.98 -9.74 -5.67
C ALA A 348 -16.58 -8.29 -6.03
N SER A 349 -15.30 -7.96 -6.13
CA SER A 349 -14.79 -6.60 -6.35
C SER A 349 -15.39 -5.93 -7.60
N ALA A 350 -15.56 -6.66 -8.70
CA ALA A 350 -16.19 -6.14 -9.91
C ALA A 350 -17.68 -5.85 -9.70
N ALA A 351 -18.41 -6.74 -9.02
CA ALA A 351 -19.83 -6.54 -8.70
C ALA A 351 -20.06 -5.36 -7.75
N LEU A 352 -19.10 -5.10 -6.85
CA LEU A 352 -19.09 -3.94 -5.95
C LEU A 352 -18.62 -2.64 -6.63
N GLY A 353 -18.27 -2.69 -7.90
CA GLY A 353 -17.81 -1.54 -8.64
C GLY A 353 -16.37 -1.10 -8.32
N LEU A 354 -15.62 -1.87 -7.56
CA LEU A 354 -14.22 -1.59 -7.19
C LEU A 354 -13.25 -1.98 -8.31
N SER A 355 -13.59 -3.01 -9.11
CA SER A 355 -12.80 -3.49 -10.25
C SER A 355 -13.52 -3.25 -11.57
N GLY A 356 -12.76 -3.24 -12.67
CA GLY A 356 -13.25 -3.09 -14.04
C GLY A 356 -13.74 -4.40 -14.66
N LYS A 357 -13.53 -4.52 -15.99
CA LYS A 357 -14.03 -5.66 -16.78
C LYS A 357 -13.04 -6.81 -16.91
N LEU A 358 -11.75 -6.56 -16.68
CA LEU A 358 -10.73 -7.58 -16.75
C LEU A 358 -10.86 -8.54 -15.56
N SER A 359 -10.60 -9.81 -15.79
CA SER A 359 -10.58 -10.79 -14.71
C SER A 359 -9.41 -10.52 -13.76
N ARG A 360 -9.54 -10.91 -12.48
CA ARG A 360 -8.48 -10.74 -11.49
C ARG A 360 -7.17 -11.43 -11.90
N ASP A 361 -7.24 -12.60 -12.51
CA ASP A 361 -6.06 -13.33 -12.98
C ASP A 361 -5.37 -12.61 -14.14
N GLU A 362 -6.14 -12.07 -15.08
CA GLU A 362 -5.61 -11.28 -16.19
C GLU A 362 -4.96 -9.98 -15.69
N LEU A 363 -5.59 -9.26 -14.76
CA LEU A 363 -5.02 -8.07 -14.13
C LEU A 363 -3.69 -8.38 -13.45
N ARG A 364 -3.66 -9.44 -12.63
CA ARG A 364 -2.44 -9.89 -11.94
C ARG A 364 -1.33 -10.25 -12.92
N GLN A 365 -1.63 -11.09 -13.92
CA GLN A 365 -0.64 -11.51 -14.90
C GLN A 365 -0.07 -10.34 -15.70
N ARG A 366 -0.91 -9.41 -16.14
CA ARG A 366 -0.49 -8.22 -16.88
C ARG A 366 0.36 -7.29 -16.00
N LEU A 367 -0.12 -6.95 -14.78
CA LEU A 367 0.63 -6.08 -13.87
C LEU A 367 1.99 -6.67 -13.51
N ASN A 368 2.04 -7.94 -13.10
CA ASN A 368 3.28 -8.61 -12.76
C ASN A 368 4.22 -8.67 -13.97
N HIS A 369 3.70 -8.99 -15.17
CA HIS A 369 4.51 -9.03 -16.38
C HIS A 369 5.17 -7.69 -16.70
N GLU A 370 4.40 -6.61 -16.74
CA GLU A 370 4.91 -5.28 -17.07
C GLU A 370 5.91 -4.78 -16.02
N ILE A 371 5.58 -4.91 -14.73
CA ILE A 371 6.44 -4.47 -13.62
C ILE A 371 7.76 -5.25 -13.60
N VAL A 372 7.69 -6.58 -13.69
CA VAL A 372 8.87 -7.45 -13.67
C VAL A 372 9.75 -7.22 -14.90
N THR A 373 9.16 -7.12 -16.09
CA THR A 373 9.89 -6.89 -17.34
C THR A 373 10.62 -5.55 -17.29
N PHE A 374 9.94 -4.50 -16.86
CA PHE A 374 10.53 -3.16 -16.76
C PHE A 374 11.69 -3.13 -15.76
N PHE A 375 11.52 -3.66 -14.55
CA PHE A 375 12.59 -3.67 -13.56
C PHE A 375 13.72 -4.66 -13.89
N ASN A 376 13.47 -5.78 -14.55
CA ASN A 376 14.52 -6.62 -15.07
C ASN A 376 15.41 -5.84 -16.04
N THR A 377 14.81 -5.13 -16.99
CA THR A 377 15.54 -4.38 -18.03
C THR A 377 16.33 -3.20 -17.45
N HIS A 378 15.71 -2.42 -16.55
CA HIS A 378 16.25 -1.12 -16.15
C HIS A 378 16.92 -1.10 -14.76
N VAL A 379 16.70 -2.11 -13.92
CA VAL A 379 17.25 -2.19 -12.56
C VAL A 379 18.16 -3.40 -12.42
N ARG A 380 17.73 -4.61 -12.81
CA ARG A 380 18.52 -5.83 -12.61
C ARG A 380 19.69 -5.91 -13.57
N ASP A 381 19.46 -5.66 -14.88
CA ASP A 381 20.43 -5.87 -15.96
C ASP A 381 21.25 -4.64 -16.29
N SER A 382 20.96 -3.49 -15.67
CA SER A 382 21.66 -2.21 -15.91
C SER A 382 23.18 -2.25 -15.66
N SER A 383 23.68 -3.28 -14.96
CA SER A 383 25.13 -3.50 -14.76
C SER A 383 25.88 -4.02 -16.01
N HIS A 384 25.15 -4.47 -17.05
CA HIS A 384 25.79 -4.97 -18.30
C HIS A 384 26.08 -3.86 -19.31
N ASP A 385 25.37 -2.74 -19.28
CA ASP A 385 25.52 -1.65 -20.24
C ASP A 385 26.72 -0.73 -19.93
N GLN A 386 27.13 -0.63 -18.66
CA GLN A 386 28.29 0.18 -18.27
C GLN A 386 29.63 -0.44 -18.70
N ARG A 387 29.71 -1.75 -18.98
CA ARG A 387 30.92 -2.42 -19.46
C ARG A 387 31.10 -2.34 -20.97
N LYS A 388 30.08 -1.93 -21.73
CA LYS A 388 30.17 -1.78 -23.20
C LYS A 388 30.58 -0.36 -23.65
N ASN A 389 30.51 0.61 -22.76
CA ASN A 389 30.78 2.01 -23.04
C ASN A 389 32.12 2.53 -22.47
N ASN A 390 33.00 1.64 -21.99
CA ASN A 390 34.39 2.00 -21.66
C ASN A 390 35.32 1.42 -22.73
N PRO A 391 35.94 2.26 -23.60
CA PRO A 391 36.83 1.82 -24.65
C PRO A 391 38.15 1.23 -24.12
#